data_10fad8d5981c4fedafa4087769cbc6fd
#
_entry.id   10fad8d5981c4fedafa4087769cbc6fd
#
_cell.length_a   1.000
_cell.length_b   1.000
_cell.length_c   1.000
_cell.angle_alpha   90.00
_cell.angle_beta   90.00
_cell.angle_gamma   90.00
#
_symmetry.space_group_name_H-M   'P 1'
#
loop_
_entity.id
_entity.type
_entity.pdbx_description
1 polymer ?
#
loop_
_entity_poly.entity_id
_entity_poly.type
_entity_poly.pdbx_seq_one_letter_code
_entity_poly.pdbx_strand_id
1 'polypeptide(L)'
;MPKGVGTLLLFALAATMHAQSTMVIKEILVRGNNRITTEAIRANMRAAEGRPFIADELERDQNTLRAQGVFKDVKVFSRQLSDSEVQIIVDIEENPVVKEISIMGNSVIKTEEILKLVTQQKDALLNFNARRPTAEAIRSLYDQRGYFAEVDFPTMADQPETMVILVIETTINDIIVTGLTRTKSRVVQRMIKSKVGEPLNESTWASDVRRIRSTQWFEKADPGLRPAAEIGKVDLLMDLKETRTAKFDVGVAMDPSSRLAGTFAISDSNFRGMGQNLGARIQQDTFGSGASVSFDFGDPYFDKNDTAIQFSVYSRVQSYFASFGSSSSTLSRDDRFDERRTGGAFNASRPLKGGFYGTLGFSLENIRAINLSSSSAEYIRQDGSLLRGILQLSRDRRDVPLDPFEGDYFRASVEPGISKIDTIGGSVASFTDVLGKNPFVRTTMEYKAFYSRRPADRRKLTDPRPVLAFRSRMGMISGDVPFYEQMFIGGSDSLRGYAEQRFWGKNAIVASAEYRYPMPMSDAFTVIGFVDYGGAWGGYPGISNFSQSDSMKLHLGYGAGVGFRTPLGSIRIDFGFRPDGGSRTHFSIGGSF
;
A
#
# COMPACT_ATOMS: atom_id res chain seq x y z
N MET A 1 -88.18 -23.01 23.15
CA MET A 1 -89.36 -23.87 22.83
C MET A 1 -89.42 -24.03 21.32
N PRO A 2 -89.75 -25.17 20.73
CA PRO A 2 -89.74 -26.55 21.26
C PRO A 2 -88.78 -27.45 20.45
N LYS A 3 -88.17 -28.48 21.00
CA LYS A 3 -88.57 -29.92 20.97
C LYS A 3 -88.72 -30.51 19.55
N GLY A 4 -87.85 -31.42 19.21
CA GLY A 4 -88.01 -32.43 18.17
C GLY A 4 -87.07 -33.61 18.39
N VAL A 5 -87.61 -34.66 18.86
CA VAL A 5 -87.07 -36.01 19.04
C VAL A 5 -86.97 -36.70 17.68
N GLY A 6 -85.90 -37.44 17.42
CA GLY A 6 -85.81 -38.25 16.20
C GLY A 6 -84.66 -39.26 16.25
N THR A 7 -84.87 -40.36 16.83
CA THR A 7 -84.57 -41.77 16.48
C THR A 7 -83.16 -42.16 16.08
N LEU A 8 -82.52 -42.97 16.93
CA LEU A 8 -81.39 -43.83 16.67
C LEU A 8 -81.67 -44.84 15.56
N LEU A 9 -80.80 -44.90 14.54
CA LEU A 9 -80.68 -46.08 13.69
C LEU A 9 -79.23 -46.54 13.74
N LEU A 10 -78.97 -47.61 14.46
CA LEU A 10 -77.72 -48.35 14.42
C LEU A 10 -77.61 -49.04 13.05
N PHE A 11 -76.62 -48.61 12.23
CA PHE A 11 -76.09 -49.46 11.15
C PHE A 11 -74.75 -50.04 11.62
N ALA A 12 -74.81 -51.35 11.91
CA ALA A 12 -73.58 -52.15 12.06
C ALA A 12 -72.97 -52.35 10.70
N LEU A 13 -71.90 -51.59 10.43
CA LEU A 13 -71.05 -51.83 9.30
C LEU A 13 -70.00 -52.88 9.72
N ALA A 14 -70.15 -54.08 9.25
CA ALA A 14 -69.13 -55.10 9.34
C ALA A 14 -67.97 -54.70 8.50
N ALA A 15 -66.91 -54.16 9.13
CA ALA A 15 -65.60 -53.95 8.48
C ALA A 15 -64.96 -55.32 8.25
N THR A 16 -65.11 -55.83 7.05
CA THR A 16 -64.22 -56.90 6.56
C THR A 16 -62.80 -56.35 6.50
N MET A 17 -62.03 -56.56 7.55
CA MET A 17 -60.58 -56.43 7.52
C MET A 17 -60.07 -57.46 6.51
N HIS A 18 -59.80 -57.00 5.29
CA HIS A 18 -58.85 -57.71 4.41
C HIS A 18 -57.52 -57.68 5.11
N ALA A 19 -57.09 -58.79 5.66
CA ALA A 19 -55.70 -58.97 6.05
C ALA A 19 -54.91 -58.92 4.73
N GLN A 20 -54.38 -57.71 4.41
CA GLN A 20 -53.28 -57.62 3.40
C GLN A 20 -52.18 -58.51 3.94
N SER A 21 -51.97 -59.66 3.30
CA SER A 21 -50.76 -60.46 3.54
C SER A 21 -49.57 -59.58 3.31
N THR A 22 -48.91 -59.08 4.36
CA THR A 22 -47.72 -58.33 4.29
C THR A 22 -46.63 -59.26 3.71
N MET A 23 -46.31 -59.08 2.43
CA MET A 23 -45.14 -59.78 1.80
C MET A 23 -43.92 -59.50 2.61
N VAL A 24 -43.10 -60.50 2.86
CA VAL A 24 -41.84 -60.37 3.61
C VAL A 24 -40.67 -60.52 2.62
N ILE A 25 -39.67 -59.71 2.84
CA ILE A 25 -38.42 -59.79 2.04
C ILE A 25 -37.66 -61.03 2.46
N LYS A 26 -37.60 -62.01 1.57
CA LYS A 26 -36.90 -63.27 1.79
C LYS A 26 -35.42 -63.17 1.57
N GLU A 27 -35.01 -62.44 0.52
CA GLU A 27 -33.64 -62.36 0.08
C GLU A 27 -33.41 -61.04 -0.65
N ILE A 28 -32.19 -60.43 -0.48
CA ILE A 28 -31.73 -59.30 -1.24
C ILE A 28 -30.53 -59.74 -2.09
N LEU A 29 -30.74 -59.83 -3.40
CA LEU A 29 -29.70 -60.23 -4.35
C LEU A 29 -29.05 -59.01 -4.97
N VAL A 30 -27.73 -58.81 -4.71
CA VAL A 30 -26.95 -57.74 -5.30
C VAL A 30 -26.17 -58.31 -6.47
N ARG A 31 -26.17 -57.60 -7.61
CA ARG A 31 -25.46 -57.97 -8.84
C ARG A 31 -24.67 -56.80 -9.38
N GLY A 32 -23.53 -57.09 -10.03
CA GLY A 32 -22.71 -56.10 -10.72
C GLY A 32 -21.70 -55.37 -9.82
N ASN A 33 -21.69 -55.69 -8.52
CA ASN A 33 -20.68 -55.17 -7.61
C ASN A 33 -19.36 -55.97 -7.76
N ASN A 34 -18.25 -55.24 -7.93
CA ASN A 34 -16.91 -55.81 -8.07
C ASN A 34 -16.00 -55.42 -6.90
N ARG A 35 -16.02 -54.16 -6.46
CA ARG A 35 -15.17 -53.63 -5.41
C ARG A 35 -15.94 -53.31 -4.12
N ILE A 36 -17.19 -52.92 -4.25
CA ILE A 36 -18.04 -52.64 -3.08
C ILE A 36 -18.69 -53.95 -2.66
N THR A 37 -18.51 -54.34 -1.41
CA THR A 37 -19.05 -55.61 -0.89
C THR A 37 -20.57 -55.58 -0.84
N THR A 38 -21.20 -56.74 -1.02
CA THR A 38 -22.67 -56.88 -0.89
C THR A 38 -23.18 -56.39 0.46
N GLU A 39 -22.41 -56.64 1.52
CA GLU A 39 -22.74 -56.23 2.88
C GLU A 39 -22.77 -54.70 3.00
N ALA A 40 -21.79 -54.00 2.37
CA ALA A 40 -21.74 -52.54 2.37
C ALA A 40 -22.91 -51.90 1.62
N ILE A 41 -23.35 -52.54 0.51
CA ILE A 41 -24.53 -52.10 -0.25
C ILE A 41 -25.79 -52.29 0.57
N ARG A 42 -25.98 -53.49 1.15
CA ARG A 42 -27.15 -53.80 2.01
C ARG A 42 -27.24 -52.92 3.24
N ALA A 43 -26.11 -52.57 3.87
CA ALA A 43 -26.04 -51.68 5.03
C ALA A 43 -26.54 -50.26 4.73
N ASN A 44 -26.55 -49.84 3.47
CA ASN A 44 -27.04 -48.54 3.02
C ASN A 44 -28.49 -48.56 2.51
N MET A 45 -29.19 -49.71 2.64
CA MET A 45 -30.58 -49.88 2.28
C MET A 45 -31.47 -49.91 3.53
N ARG A 46 -32.70 -49.48 3.40
CA ARG A 46 -33.76 -49.62 4.43
C ARG A 46 -34.40 -50.99 4.37
N ALA A 47 -34.56 -51.51 3.15
CA ALA A 47 -35.01 -52.86 2.93
C ALA A 47 -34.02 -53.86 3.53
N ALA A 48 -34.49 -54.81 4.32
CA ALA A 48 -33.69 -55.87 4.94
C ALA A 48 -34.44 -57.19 4.94
N GLU A 49 -33.68 -58.28 4.85
CA GLU A 49 -34.24 -59.63 4.88
C GLU A 49 -35.02 -59.86 6.17
N GLY A 50 -36.21 -60.51 6.07
CA GLY A 50 -37.13 -60.74 7.19
C GLY A 50 -38.04 -59.57 7.53
N ARG A 51 -37.90 -58.41 6.89
CA ARG A 51 -38.81 -57.26 7.08
C ARG A 51 -39.99 -57.30 6.11
N PRO A 52 -41.15 -56.64 6.49
CA PRO A 52 -42.24 -56.40 5.55
C PRO A 52 -41.76 -55.66 4.30
N PHE A 53 -42.25 -56.07 3.15
CA PHE A 53 -41.96 -55.43 1.87
C PHE A 53 -42.79 -54.15 1.74
N ILE A 54 -42.13 -53.01 1.53
CA ILE A 54 -42.72 -51.70 1.28
C ILE A 54 -42.19 -51.19 -0.07
N ALA A 55 -43.06 -51.10 -1.06
CA ALA A 55 -42.66 -50.72 -2.44
C ALA A 55 -41.98 -49.36 -2.51
N ASP A 56 -42.44 -48.35 -1.73
CA ASP A 56 -41.84 -47.01 -1.67
C ASP A 56 -40.41 -46.97 -1.11
N GLU A 57 -40.01 -48.01 -0.37
CA GLU A 57 -38.62 -48.11 0.12
C GLU A 57 -37.63 -48.45 -0.98
N LEU A 58 -38.04 -49.15 -2.02
CA LEU A 58 -37.16 -49.50 -3.14
C LEU A 58 -36.63 -48.26 -3.89
N GLU A 59 -37.51 -47.29 -4.15
CA GLU A 59 -37.11 -46.03 -4.79
C GLU A 59 -36.19 -45.21 -3.87
N ARG A 60 -36.48 -45.19 -2.58
CA ARG A 60 -35.64 -44.53 -1.59
C ARG A 60 -34.25 -45.17 -1.51
N ASP A 61 -34.20 -46.50 -1.45
CA ASP A 61 -32.96 -47.27 -1.41
C ASP A 61 -32.13 -47.06 -2.71
N GLN A 62 -32.78 -47.08 -3.88
CA GLN A 62 -32.17 -46.77 -5.14
C GLN A 62 -31.54 -45.36 -5.13
N ASN A 63 -32.29 -44.35 -4.67
CA ASN A 63 -31.83 -43.00 -4.57
C ASN A 63 -30.69 -42.84 -3.55
N THR A 64 -30.77 -43.56 -2.41
CA THR A 64 -29.71 -43.57 -1.38
C THR A 64 -28.39 -44.14 -1.94
N LEU A 65 -28.48 -45.26 -2.65
CA LEU A 65 -27.30 -45.86 -3.28
C LEU A 65 -26.73 -44.94 -4.37
N ARG A 66 -27.56 -44.37 -5.25
CA ARG A 66 -27.14 -43.39 -6.26
C ARG A 66 -26.45 -42.15 -5.65
N ALA A 67 -26.98 -41.69 -4.51
CA ALA A 67 -26.43 -40.54 -3.81
C ALA A 67 -25.02 -40.76 -3.25
N GLN A 68 -24.51 -42.00 -3.16
CA GLN A 68 -23.12 -42.26 -2.77
C GLN A 68 -22.08 -41.78 -3.82
N GLY A 69 -22.51 -41.59 -5.07
CA GLY A 69 -21.68 -41.05 -6.14
C GLY A 69 -20.62 -41.99 -6.70
N VAL A 70 -20.60 -43.28 -6.27
CA VAL A 70 -19.62 -44.29 -6.69
C VAL A 70 -20.19 -45.28 -7.71
N PHE A 71 -21.46 -45.17 -7.99
CA PHE A 71 -22.15 -46.02 -8.97
C PHE A 71 -22.51 -45.24 -10.23
N LYS A 72 -22.29 -45.86 -11.40
CA LYS A 72 -22.68 -45.34 -12.71
C LYS A 72 -24.19 -45.53 -12.93
N ASP A 73 -24.71 -46.70 -12.56
CA ASP A 73 -26.15 -47.00 -12.58
C ASP A 73 -26.55 -47.85 -11.36
N VAL A 74 -27.76 -47.64 -10.89
CA VAL A 74 -28.39 -48.40 -9.77
C VAL A 74 -29.83 -48.60 -10.12
N LYS A 75 -30.27 -49.87 -10.15
CA LYS A 75 -31.65 -50.27 -10.33
C LYS A 75 -32.03 -51.20 -9.18
N VAL A 76 -33.12 -50.86 -8.46
CA VAL A 76 -33.65 -51.68 -7.39
C VAL A 76 -35.07 -52.04 -7.74
N PHE A 77 -35.34 -53.33 -7.85
CA PHE A 77 -36.66 -53.81 -8.17
C PHE A 77 -37.00 -55.10 -7.37
N SER A 78 -38.29 -55.42 -7.26
CA SER A 78 -38.76 -56.58 -6.57
C SER A 78 -39.20 -57.69 -7.54
N ARG A 79 -38.98 -58.91 -7.13
CA ARG A 79 -39.48 -60.10 -7.80
C ARG A 79 -40.28 -60.94 -6.79
N GLN A 80 -41.53 -61.18 -7.08
CA GLN A 80 -42.37 -62.02 -6.22
C GLN A 80 -41.92 -63.50 -6.36
N LEU A 81 -41.71 -64.16 -5.22
CA LEU A 81 -41.31 -65.56 -5.17
C LEU A 81 -42.52 -66.45 -4.82
N SER A 82 -43.43 -65.97 -3.99
CA SER A 82 -44.71 -66.61 -3.56
C SER A 82 -45.72 -65.55 -3.15
N ASP A 83 -46.89 -65.91 -2.74
CA ASP A 83 -47.94 -64.99 -2.26
C ASP A 83 -47.58 -64.22 -0.97
N SER A 84 -46.56 -64.68 -0.24
CA SER A 84 -46.06 -64.04 0.99
C SER A 84 -44.61 -63.64 0.99
N GLU A 85 -43.85 -63.95 -0.07
CA GLU A 85 -42.39 -63.71 -0.12
C GLU A 85 -41.95 -62.93 -1.38
N VAL A 86 -41.05 -61.99 -1.19
CA VAL A 86 -40.46 -61.13 -2.25
C VAL A 86 -38.96 -61.19 -2.16
N GLN A 87 -38.31 -61.29 -3.32
CA GLN A 87 -36.88 -61.10 -3.53
C GLN A 87 -36.66 -59.67 -4.03
N ILE A 88 -35.73 -58.91 -3.39
CA ILE A 88 -35.24 -57.62 -3.90
C ILE A 88 -34.01 -57.91 -4.74
N ILE A 89 -33.95 -57.34 -5.94
CA ILE A 89 -32.82 -57.41 -6.83
C ILE A 89 -32.23 -56.01 -6.97
N VAL A 90 -30.93 -55.88 -6.67
CA VAL A 90 -30.17 -54.65 -6.76
C VAL A 90 -29.14 -54.84 -7.84
N ASP A 91 -29.42 -54.31 -9.02
CA ASP A 91 -28.47 -54.32 -10.14
C ASP A 91 -27.71 -53.00 -10.13
N ILE A 92 -26.39 -53.07 -10.03
CA ILE A 92 -25.52 -51.91 -9.99
C ILE A 92 -24.41 -51.99 -11.05
N GLU A 93 -23.98 -50.82 -11.51
CA GLU A 93 -22.78 -50.65 -12.33
C GLU A 93 -21.87 -49.69 -11.55
N GLU A 94 -20.69 -50.19 -11.14
CA GLU A 94 -19.71 -49.35 -10.44
C GLU A 94 -19.03 -48.35 -11.40
N ASN A 95 -18.65 -47.16 -10.91
CA ASN A 95 -17.83 -46.25 -11.67
C ASN A 95 -16.45 -46.85 -11.95
N PRO A 96 -15.73 -46.36 -12.96
CA PRO A 96 -14.37 -46.81 -13.23
C PRO A 96 -13.43 -46.47 -12.05
N VAL A 97 -12.35 -47.23 -11.95
CA VAL A 97 -11.28 -46.99 -10.98
C VAL A 97 -10.39 -45.88 -11.49
N VAL A 98 -10.17 -44.87 -10.67
CA VAL A 98 -9.27 -43.74 -11.00
C VAL A 98 -7.82 -44.17 -10.82
N LYS A 99 -7.09 -44.41 -11.91
CA LYS A 99 -5.66 -44.73 -11.91
C LYS A 99 -4.79 -43.48 -12.00
N GLU A 100 -5.29 -42.43 -12.63
CA GLU A 100 -4.57 -41.17 -12.82
C GLU A 100 -5.47 -39.97 -12.55
N ILE A 101 -4.88 -38.92 -11.98
CA ILE A 101 -5.52 -37.59 -11.80
C ILE A 101 -4.69 -36.60 -12.61
N SER A 102 -5.30 -36.01 -13.64
CA SER A 102 -4.67 -35.04 -14.52
C SER A 102 -5.27 -33.65 -14.27
N ILE A 103 -4.41 -32.65 -14.07
CA ILE A 103 -4.81 -31.27 -13.91
C ILE A 103 -4.36 -30.50 -15.15
N MET A 104 -5.28 -29.75 -15.74
CA MET A 104 -5.05 -29.00 -16.98
C MET A 104 -5.50 -27.55 -16.81
N GLY A 105 -4.84 -26.63 -17.54
CA GLY A 105 -5.23 -25.21 -17.63
C GLY A 105 -4.74 -24.32 -16.49
N ASN A 106 -4.06 -24.86 -15.48
CA ASN A 106 -3.43 -24.08 -14.42
C ASN A 106 -2.08 -23.51 -14.89
N SER A 107 -1.93 -22.19 -14.82
CA SER A 107 -0.68 -21.49 -15.12
C SER A 107 -0.11 -20.74 -13.90
N VAL A 108 -0.99 -20.27 -13.03
CA VAL A 108 -0.64 -19.46 -11.85
C VAL A 108 -0.24 -20.30 -10.65
N ILE A 109 -0.96 -21.41 -10.43
CA ILE A 109 -0.75 -22.30 -9.29
C ILE A 109 -0.17 -23.62 -9.80
N LYS A 110 0.88 -24.10 -9.13
CA LYS A 110 1.55 -25.34 -9.51
C LYS A 110 0.63 -26.55 -9.33
N THR A 111 0.74 -27.50 -10.25
CA THR A 111 -0.03 -28.74 -10.25
C THR A 111 0.09 -29.49 -8.92
N GLU A 112 1.29 -29.54 -8.32
CA GLU A 112 1.54 -30.24 -7.07
C GLU A 112 0.79 -29.63 -5.86
N GLU A 113 0.50 -28.32 -5.91
CA GLU A 113 -0.28 -27.65 -4.88
C GLU A 113 -1.78 -27.97 -5.03
N ILE A 114 -2.26 -28.01 -6.27
CA ILE A 114 -3.66 -28.34 -6.57
C ILE A 114 -3.94 -29.80 -6.22
N LEU A 115 -3.02 -30.71 -6.54
CA LEU A 115 -3.14 -32.14 -6.23
C LEU A 115 -3.36 -32.43 -4.75
N LYS A 116 -2.81 -31.60 -3.84
CA LYS A 116 -3.01 -31.74 -2.40
C LYS A 116 -4.45 -31.45 -1.93
N LEU A 117 -5.23 -30.77 -2.77
CA LEU A 117 -6.62 -30.40 -2.48
C LEU A 117 -7.63 -31.41 -3.04
N VAL A 118 -7.16 -32.33 -3.86
CA VAL A 118 -8.03 -33.33 -4.50
C VAL A 118 -8.45 -34.38 -3.46
N THR A 119 -9.75 -34.50 -3.25
CA THR A 119 -10.33 -35.43 -2.27
C THR A 119 -10.49 -36.86 -2.84
N GLN A 120 -10.50 -37.02 -4.17
CA GLN A 120 -10.51 -38.32 -4.85
C GLN A 120 -9.17 -39.06 -4.60
N GLN A 121 -9.28 -40.30 -4.13
CA GLN A 121 -8.10 -41.17 -3.96
C GLN A 121 -7.77 -41.91 -5.25
N LYS A 122 -6.47 -42.06 -5.53
CA LYS A 122 -5.98 -42.93 -6.60
C LYS A 122 -6.26 -44.38 -6.25
N ASP A 123 -6.49 -45.22 -7.25
CA ASP A 123 -6.85 -46.62 -7.15
C ASP A 123 -8.19 -46.92 -6.45
N ALA A 124 -9.03 -45.89 -6.22
CA ALA A 124 -10.39 -45.98 -5.74
C ALA A 124 -11.42 -45.77 -6.88
N LEU A 125 -12.65 -46.16 -6.67
CA LEU A 125 -13.74 -45.88 -7.60
C LEU A 125 -13.93 -44.36 -7.75
N LEU A 126 -14.20 -43.89 -8.96
CA LEU A 126 -14.53 -42.49 -9.21
C LEU A 126 -15.76 -42.10 -8.40
N ASN A 127 -15.61 -41.12 -7.51
CA ASN A 127 -16.68 -40.61 -6.70
C ASN A 127 -17.09 -39.21 -7.16
N PHE A 128 -18.27 -39.09 -7.75
CA PHE A 128 -18.80 -37.80 -8.21
C PHE A 128 -18.98 -36.80 -7.06
N ASN A 129 -19.21 -37.27 -5.84
CA ASN A 129 -19.35 -36.40 -4.66
C ASN A 129 -18.02 -35.75 -4.25
N ALA A 130 -16.87 -36.29 -4.68
CA ALA A 130 -15.56 -35.70 -4.45
C ALA A 130 -15.30 -34.46 -5.34
N ARG A 131 -16.05 -34.29 -6.43
CA ARG A 131 -15.85 -33.19 -7.39
C ARG A 131 -16.12 -31.82 -6.78
N ARG A 132 -17.26 -31.66 -6.12
CA ARG A 132 -17.66 -30.38 -5.55
C ARG A 132 -16.69 -29.88 -4.48
N PRO A 133 -16.33 -30.62 -3.41
CA PRO A 133 -15.38 -30.15 -2.41
C PRO A 133 -13.98 -29.89 -3.02
N THR A 134 -13.56 -30.70 -4.01
CA THR A 134 -12.31 -30.44 -4.74
C THR A 134 -12.37 -29.12 -5.49
N ALA A 135 -13.45 -28.84 -6.23
CA ALA A 135 -13.62 -27.58 -6.95
C ALA A 135 -13.65 -26.38 -6.01
N GLU A 136 -14.38 -26.47 -4.90
CA GLU A 136 -14.47 -25.40 -3.90
C GLU A 136 -13.09 -25.14 -3.25
N ALA A 137 -12.32 -26.17 -2.94
CA ALA A 137 -10.98 -26.03 -2.38
C ALA A 137 -9.99 -25.38 -3.38
N ILE A 138 -10.05 -25.78 -4.65
CA ILE A 138 -9.21 -25.17 -5.70
C ILE A 138 -9.60 -23.71 -5.92
N ARG A 139 -10.89 -23.39 -6.06
CA ARG A 139 -11.36 -21.99 -6.18
C ARG A 139 -10.89 -21.13 -5.00
N SER A 140 -11.04 -21.64 -3.78
CA SER A 140 -10.60 -20.94 -2.56
C SER A 140 -9.09 -20.67 -2.58
N LEU A 141 -8.27 -21.58 -3.08
CA LEU A 141 -6.82 -21.38 -3.23
C LEU A 141 -6.49 -20.26 -4.23
N TYR A 142 -7.23 -20.19 -5.36
CA TYR A 142 -7.09 -19.12 -6.35
C TYR A 142 -7.53 -17.78 -5.75
N ASP A 143 -8.68 -17.71 -5.09
CA ASP A 143 -9.21 -16.50 -4.44
C ASP A 143 -8.24 -15.95 -3.39
N GLN A 144 -7.65 -16.81 -2.55
CA GLN A 144 -6.65 -16.41 -1.56
C GLN A 144 -5.42 -15.74 -2.18
N ARG A 145 -5.10 -16.07 -3.43
CA ARG A 145 -4.01 -15.46 -4.19
C ARG A 145 -4.46 -14.30 -5.07
N GLY A 146 -5.73 -13.95 -5.01
CA GLY A 146 -6.34 -12.86 -5.77
C GLY A 146 -6.56 -13.17 -7.25
N TYR A 147 -6.73 -14.44 -7.61
CA TYR A 147 -7.05 -14.88 -8.96
C TYR A 147 -8.44 -15.51 -9.02
N PHE A 148 -9.03 -15.50 -10.21
CA PHE A 148 -10.32 -16.13 -10.46
C PHE A 148 -10.12 -17.35 -11.33
N ALA A 149 -10.72 -18.47 -10.93
CA ALA A 149 -10.70 -19.69 -11.73
C ALA A 149 -12.03 -20.45 -11.57
N GLU A 150 -12.48 -21.05 -12.64
CA GLU A 150 -13.51 -22.06 -12.64
C GLU A 150 -12.89 -23.44 -12.72
N VAL A 151 -13.58 -24.43 -12.14
CA VAL A 151 -13.09 -25.82 -12.13
C VAL A 151 -14.17 -26.70 -12.69
N ASP A 152 -13.82 -27.46 -13.72
CA ASP A 152 -14.67 -28.44 -14.37
C ASP A 152 -14.03 -29.83 -14.35
N PHE A 153 -14.85 -30.87 -14.53
CA PHE A 153 -14.46 -32.28 -14.52
C PHE A 153 -14.93 -32.97 -15.80
N PRO A 154 -14.31 -32.68 -16.93
CA PRO A 154 -14.68 -33.29 -18.18
C PRO A 154 -14.45 -34.81 -18.12
N THR A 155 -15.36 -35.59 -18.71
CA THR A 155 -15.22 -37.02 -18.84
C THR A 155 -14.66 -37.31 -20.22
N MET A 156 -13.50 -37.98 -20.28
CA MET A 156 -12.89 -38.44 -21.53
C MET A 156 -13.31 -39.88 -21.81
N ALA A 157 -14.04 -40.09 -22.90
CA ALA A 157 -14.57 -41.41 -23.25
C ALA A 157 -13.48 -42.44 -23.57
N ASP A 158 -12.34 -41.99 -24.04
CA ASP A 158 -11.14 -42.79 -24.39
C ASP A 158 -10.25 -43.09 -23.17
N GLN A 159 -10.43 -42.40 -22.04
CA GLN A 159 -9.63 -42.56 -20.82
C GLN A 159 -10.51 -42.60 -19.56
N PRO A 160 -11.36 -43.61 -19.41
CA PRO A 160 -12.33 -43.68 -18.30
C PRO A 160 -11.67 -43.84 -16.91
N GLU A 161 -10.40 -44.27 -16.87
CA GLU A 161 -9.60 -44.44 -15.64
C GLU A 161 -8.83 -43.16 -15.22
N THR A 162 -8.91 -42.08 -16.03
CA THR A 162 -8.26 -40.80 -15.74
C THR A 162 -9.31 -39.78 -15.29
N MET A 163 -9.18 -39.26 -14.06
CA MET A 163 -9.95 -38.13 -13.60
C MET A 163 -9.28 -36.83 -14.08
N VAL A 164 -9.91 -36.16 -15.03
CA VAL A 164 -9.42 -34.85 -15.49
C VAL A 164 -10.07 -33.74 -14.67
N ILE A 165 -9.23 -32.83 -14.19
CA ILE A 165 -9.61 -31.58 -13.53
C ILE A 165 -9.16 -30.43 -14.43
N LEU A 166 -10.12 -29.78 -15.07
CA LEU A 166 -9.87 -28.61 -15.91
C LEU A 166 -10.03 -27.33 -15.10
N VAL A 167 -8.94 -26.62 -14.92
CA VAL A 167 -8.93 -25.29 -14.29
C VAL A 167 -8.98 -24.23 -15.38
N ILE A 168 -10.02 -23.43 -15.39
CA ILE A 168 -10.21 -22.34 -16.34
C ILE A 168 -9.87 -21.04 -15.62
N GLU A 169 -8.62 -20.61 -15.72
CA GLU A 169 -8.15 -19.34 -15.17
C GLU A 169 -8.78 -18.17 -15.94
N THR A 170 -9.36 -17.22 -15.21
CA THR A 170 -9.91 -16.01 -15.83
C THR A 170 -8.79 -15.14 -16.36
N THR A 171 -8.70 -14.99 -17.69
CA THR A 171 -7.68 -14.18 -18.37
C THR A 171 -8.23 -12.87 -18.89
N ILE A 172 -7.36 -11.84 -18.98
CA ILE A 172 -7.72 -10.52 -19.48
C ILE A 172 -7.79 -10.58 -21.01
N ASN A 173 -8.98 -10.34 -21.58
CA ASN A 173 -9.18 -10.28 -23.02
C ASN A 173 -8.79 -8.90 -23.58
N ASP A 174 -9.28 -7.83 -22.95
CA ASP A 174 -8.98 -6.45 -23.37
C ASP A 174 -9.02 -5.50 -22.18
N ILE A 175 -8.40 -4.33 -22.32
CA ILE A 175 -8.41 -3.25 -21.32
C ILE A 175 -8.96 -2.00 -21.98
N ILE A 176 -10.23 -1.70 -21.71
CA ILE A 176 -11.00 -0.64 -22.35
C ILE A 176 -11.08 0.57 -21.43
N VAL A 177 -10.46 1.66 -21.86
CA VAL A 177 -10.47 2.94 -21.16
C VAL A 177 -11.36 3.91 -21.93
N THR A 178 -12.38 4.45 -21.25
CA THR A 178 -13.34 5.41 -21.83
C THR A 178 -13.31 6.75 -21.09
N GLY A 179 -13.92 7.79 -21.69
CA GLY A 179 -14.10 9.11 -21.07
C GLY A 179 -12.89 10.04 -21.13
N LEU A 180 -11.82 9.69 -21.86
CA LEU A 180 -10.68 10.56 -22.08
C LEU A 180 -10.98 11.64 -23.12
N THR A 181 -10.77 12.92 -22.78
CA THR A 181 -10.95 14.08 -23.66
C THR A 181 -9.67 14.87 -23.87
N ARG A 182 -8.87 15.06 -22.80
CA ARG A 182 -7.59 15.79 -22.78
C ARG A 182 -6.41 14.86 -22.59
N THR A 183 -6.54 13.93 -21.63
CA THR A 183 -5.48 12.99 -21.30
C THR A 183 -5.25 12.02 -22.43
N LYS A 184 -4.01 11.87 -22.85
CA LYS A 184 -3.64 10.92 -23.89
C LYS A 184 -3.76 9.49 -23.39
N SER A 185 -4.42 8.62 -24.17
CA SER A 185 -4.68 7.21 -23.80
C SER A 185 -3.40 6.48 -23.36
N ARG A 186 -2.27 6.72 -24.06
CA ARG A 186 -0.97 6.14 -23.71
C ARG A 186 -0.50 6.45 -22.27
N VAL A 187 -0.93 7.57 -21.70
CA VAL A 187 -0.54 7.97 -20.33
C VAL A 187 -1.29 7.12 -19.32
N VAL A 188 -2.61 6.91 -19.54
CA VAL A 188 -3.41 6.03 -18.68
C VAL A 188 -2.97 4.57 -18.83
N GLN A 189 -2.72 4.12 -20.07
CA GLN A 189 -2.23 2.75 -20.33
C GLN A 189 -0.92 2.42 -19.62
N ARG A 190 0.01 3.38 -19.49
CA ARG A 190 1.26 3.19 -18.71
C ARG A 190 1.03 3.00 -17.21
N MET A 191 -0.06 3.53 -16.69
CA MET A 191 -0.43 3.36 -15.28
C MET A 191 -1.01 1.99 -14.99
N ILE A 192 -1.52 1.29 -16.00
CA ILE A 192 -2.12 -0.03 -15.91
C ILE A 192 -1.00 -1.06 -16.04
N LYS A 193 -0.81 -1.89 -14.99
CA LYS A 193 0.19 -2.98 -14.98
C LYS A 193 -0.43 -4.32 -15.33
N SER A 194 -1.76 -4.43 -15.25
CA SER A 194 -2.52 -5.56 -15.81
C SER A 194 -2.30 -5.64 -17.33
N LYS A 195 -2.13 -6.84 -17.88
CA LYS A 195 -1.83 -7.04 -19.31
C LYS A 195 -2.81 -7.99 -19.96
N VAL A 196 -3.17 -7.67 -21.20
CA VAL A 196 -3.97 -8.55 -22.06
C VAL A 196 -3.27 -9.89 -22.22
N GLY A 197 -4.04 -10.99 -22.11
CA GLY A 197 -3.56 -12.36 -22.18
C GLY A 197 -3.01 -12.94 -20.88
N GLU A 198 -2.79 -12.14 -19.84
CA GLU A 198 -2.37 -12.64 -18.51
C GLU A 198 -3.61 -12.99 -17.65
N PRO A 199 -3.48 -13.92 -16.69
CA PRO A 199 -4.53 -14.20 -15.71
C PRO A 199 -4.88 -12.94 -14.89
N LEU A 200 -6.18 -12.69 -14.71
CA LEU A 200 -6.66 -11.54 -13.94
C LEU A 200 -6.28 -11.70 -12.47
N ASN A 201 -5.47 -10.76 -11.96
CA ASN A 201 -5.17 -10.64 -10.55
C ASN A 201 -5.91 -9.43 -9.96
N GLU A 202 -6.81 -9.66 -9.01
CA GLU A 202 -7.64 -8.63 -8.38
C GLU A 202 -6.79 -7.54 -7.69
N SER A 203 -5.73 -7.93 -6.99
CA SER A 203 -4.88 -6.99 -6.26
C SER A 203 -4.10 -6.07 -7.21
N THR A 204 -3.67 -6.60 -8.35
CA THR A 204 -3.00 -5.82 -9.41
C THR A 204 -3.97 -4.83 -10.02
N TRP A 205 -5.17 -5.28 -10.42
CA TRP A 205 -6.20 -4.41 -10.98
C TRP A 205 -6.65 -3.32 -10.00
N ALA A 206 -6.89 -3.68 -8.73
CA ALA A 206 -7.19 -2.70 -7.69
C ALA A 206 -6.06 -1.69 -7.49
N SER A 207 -4.80 -2.11 -7.65
CA SER A 207 -3.64 -1.21 -7.58
C SER A 207 -3.56 -0.27 -8.78
N ASP A 208 -3.92 -0.75 -9.98
CA ASP A 208 -4.01 0.08 -11.18
C ASP A 208 -5.10 1.15 -11.02
N VAL A 209 -6.26 0.78 -10.51
CA VAL A 209 -7.35 1.73 -10.21
C VAL A 209 -6.90 2.78 -9.19
N ARG A 210 -6.26 2.35 -8.09
CA ARG A 210 -5.73 3.28 -7.08
C ARG A 210 -4.70 4.23 -7.68
N ARG A 211 -3.82 3.76 -8.55
CA ARG A 211 -2.80 4.57 -9.23
C ARG A 211 -3.45 5.64 -10.11
N ILE A 212 -4.48 5.29 -10.86
CA ILE A 212 -5.23 6.25 -11.67
C ILE A 212 -5.94 7.28 -10.77
N ARG A 213 -6.62 6.84 -9.71
CA ARG A 213 -7.31 7.74 -8.76
C ARG A 213 -6.33 8.67 -8.03
N SER A 214 -5.14 8.20 -7.69
CA SER A 214 -4.14 9.00 -6.98
C SER A 214 -3.58 10.18 -7.79
N THR A 215 -3.75 10.17 -9.11
CA THR A 215 -3.36 11.30 -9.96
C THR A 215 -4.19 12.55 -9.72
N GLN A 216 -5.42 12.39 -9.22
CA GLN A 216 -6.42 13.45 -9.09
C GLN A 216 -6.78 14.15 -10.43
N TRP A 217 -6.53 13.48 -11.56
CA TRP A 217 -6.90 14.01 -12.89
C TRP A 217 -8.34 13.70 -13.26
N PHE A 218 -8.95 12.79 -12.51
CA PHE A 218 -10.28 12.29 -12.77
C PHE A 218 -11.19 12.53 -11.56
N GLU A 219 -12.35 13.11 -11.81
CA GLU A 219 -13.45 13.23 -10.84
C GLU A 219 -14.03 11.85 -10.54
N LYS A 220 -14.07 10.99 -11.58
CA LYS A 220 -14.58 9.64 -11.52
C LYS A 220 -13.61 8.70 -12.21
N ALA A 221 -13.32 7.57 -11.56
CA ALA A 221 -12.55 6.48 -12.13
C ALA A 221 -13.17 5.17 -11.64
N ASP A 222 -14.13 4.67 -12.42
CA ASP A 222 -14.92 3.49 -12.08
C ASP A 222 -14.40 2.28 -12.84
N PRO A 223 -13.89 1.28 -12.09
CA PRO A 223 -13.53 0.01 -12.66
C PRO A 223 -14.77 -0.84 -12.92
N GLY A 224 -14.72 -1.62 -13.98
CA GLY A 224 -15.73 -2.62 -14.31
C GLY A 224 -15.09 -3.89 -14.86
N LEU A 225 -15.86 -4.97 -14.85
CA LEU A 225 -15.51 -6.23 -15.48
C LEU A 225 -16.67 -6.63 -16.39
N ARG A 226 -16.35 -7.02 -17.62
CA ARG A 226 -17.34 -7.51 -18.58
C ARG A 226 -16.89 -8.86 -19.12
N PRO A 227 -17.71 -9.93 -19.00
CA PRO A 227 -17.41 -11.20 -19.64
C PRO A 227 -17.16 -11.01 -21.15
N ALA A 228 -16.11 -11.62 -21.67
CA ALA A 228 -15.86 -11.66 -23.11
C ALA A 228 -16.66 -12.78 -23.77
N ALA A 229 -16.63 -12.86 -25.09
CA ALA A 229 -17.34 -13.91 -25.83
C ALA A 229 -16.76 -15.32 -25.57
N GLU A 230 -15.48 -15.41 -25.27
CA GLU A 230 -14.82 -16.66 -24.94
C GLU A 230 -14.92 -16.97 -23.45
N ILE A 231 -15.19 -18.22 -23.12
CA ILE A 231 -15.26 -18.72 -21.72
C ILE A 231 -13.89 -18.52 -21.04
N GLY A 232 -13.91 -18.05 -19.80
CA GLY A 232 -12.69 -17.79 -19.03
C GLY A 232 -11.97 -16.49 -19.41
N LYS A 233 -12.56 -15.64 -20.27
CA LYS A 233 -12.00 -14.34 -20.61
C LYS A 233 -12.88 -13.19 -20.15
N VAL A 234 -12.24 -12.06 -19.77
CA VAL A 234 -12.90 -10.87 -19.24
C VAL A 234 -12.26 -9.60 -19.81
N ASP A 235 -13.08 -8.63 -20.17
CA ASP A 235 -12.62 -7.26 -20.47
C ASP A 235 -12.58 -6.44 -19.19
N LEU A 236 -11.46 -5.77 -18.95
CA LEU A 236 -11.32 -4.77 -17.90
C LEU A 236 -11.82 -3.42 -18.42
N LEU A 237 -12.79 -2.86 -17.72
CA LEU A 237 -13.36 -1.55 -18.07
C LEU A 237 -12.85 -0.50 -17.09
N MET A 238 -12.48 0.67 -17.61
CA MET A 238 -12.14 1.85 -16.82
C MET A 238 -12.89 3.04 -17.39
N ASP A 239 -13.97 3.43 -16.73
CA ASP A 239 -14.75 4.61 -17.09
C ASP A 239 -14.23 5.82 -16.32
N LEU A 240 -13.72 6.81 -17.05
CA LEU A 240 -13.04 7.98 -16.52
C LEU A 240 -13.83 9.24 -16.82
N LYS A 241 -13.93 10.14 -15.85
CA LYS A 241 -14.43 11.50 -16.04
C LYS A 241 -13.34 12.49 -15.64
N GLU A 242 -12.78 13.19 -16.60
CA GLU A 242 -11.68 14.12 -16.36
C GLU A 242 -12.12 15.35 -15.58
N THR A 243 -11.23 15.82 -14.69
CA THR A 243 -11.36 17.12 -14.00
C THR A 243 -10.33 18.12 -14.51
N ARG A 244 -10.40 19.35 -14.02
CA ARG A 244 -9.36 20.35 -14.28
C ARG A 244 -8.12 20.03 -13.47
N THR A 245 -6.98 19.89 -14.14
CA THR A 245 -5.68 19.58 -13.52
C THR A 245 -4.86 20.82 -13.21
N ALA A 246 -5.20 21.95 -13.82
CA ALA A 246 -4.63 23.25 -13.49
C ALA A 246 -5.24 23.76 -12.17
N LYS A 247 -4.39 24.10 -11.23
CA LYS A 247 -4.74 24.58 -9.89
C LYS A 247 -4.07 25.91 -9.60
N PHE A 248 -4.74 26.68 -8.80
CA PHE A 248 -4.32 27.93 -8.22
C PHE A 248 -4.25 27.73 -6.70
N ASP A 249 -3.11 27.95 -6.11
CA ASP A 249 -2.93 27.84 -4.67
C ASP A 249 -2.48 29.18 -4.10
N VAL A 250 -3.21 29.68 -3.11
CA VAL A 250 -2.84 30.84 -2.30
C VAL A 250 -2.76 30.37 -0.87
N GLY A 251 -1.64 30.61 -0.23
CA GLY A 251 -1.43 30.13 1.11
C GLY A 251 -0.55 31.04 1.94
N VAL A 252 -0.57 30.78 3.23
CA VAL A 252 0.39 31.31 4.17
C VAL A 252 1.19 30.15 4.70
N ALA A 253 2.51 30.24 4.57
CA ALA A 253 3.44 29.28 5.14
C ALA A 253 4.18 29.94 6.32
N MET A 254 4.58 29.12 7.27
CA MET A 254 5.46 29.55 8.35
C MET A 254 6.70 28.66 8.31
N ASP A 255 7.85 29.26 8.19
CA ASP A 255 9.10 28.52 8.23
C ASP A 255 9.47 28.16 9.69
N PRO A 256 10.39 27.20 9.93
CA PRO A 256 10.83 26.85 11.27
C PRO A 256 11.41 28.01 12.08
N SER A 257 11.80 29.08 11.41
CA SER A 257 12.28 30.31 12.06
C SER A 257 11.16 31.27 12.50
N SER A 258 9.91 30.80 12.52
CA SER A 258 8.71 31.54 12.90
C SER A 258 8.37 32.74 11.98
N ARG A 259 8.78 32.67 10.69
CA ARG A 259 8.43 33.65 9.69
C ARG A 259 7.17 33.26 8.91
N LEU A 260 6.27 34.22 8.78
CA LEU A 260 5.15 34.09 7.88
C LEU A 260 5.58 34.42 6.45
N ALA A 261 5.22 33.60 5.52
CA ALA A 261 5.42 33.84 4.10
C ALA A 261 4.09 33.66 3.35
N GLY A 262 3.73 34.65 2.56
CA GLY A 262 2.67 34.51 1.57
C GLY A 262 3.15 33.66 0.39
N THR A 263 2.37 32.70 -0.04
CA THR A 263 2.67 31.86 -1.19
C THR A 263 1.58 31.99 -2.25
N PHE A 264 1.99 32.07 -3.49
CA PHE A 264 1.14 32.00 -4.65
C PHE A 264 1.72 30.98 -5.60
N ALA A 265 0.92 29.98 -5.99
CA ALA A 265 1.35 28.98 -6.92
C ALA A 265 0.28 28.70 -7.99
N ILE A 266 0.76 28.46 -9.20
CA ILE A 266 -0.04 27.92 -10.29
C ILE A 266 0.62 26.62 -10.74
N SER A 267 -0.16 25.57 -10.89
CA SER A 267 0.36 24.28 -11.32
C SER A 267 -0.63 23.54 -12.20
N ASP A 268 -0.13 22.72 -13.11
CA ASP A 268 -0.92 21.77 -13.88
C ASP A 268 -0.24 20.40 -13.77
N SER A 269 -0.93 19.45 -13.17
CA SER A 269 -0.41 18.09 -12.95
C SER A 269 -0.57 17.17 -14.15
N ASN A 270 -1.27 17.62 -15.20
CA ASN A 270 -1.46 16.87 -16.44
C ASN A 270 -1.32 17.78 -17.66
N PHE A 271 -0.23 18.54 -17.70
CA PHE A 271 0.05 19.51 -18.74
C PHE A 271 -0.03 18.88 -20.13
N ARG A 272 -0.84 19.49 -21.02
CA ARG A 272 -1.13 18.97 -22.36
C ARG A 272 -1.75 17.57 -22.41
N GLY A 273 -2.26 17.05 -21.30
CA GLY A 273 -2.77 15.68 -21.21
C GLY A 273 -1.68 14.60 -21.30
N MET A 274 -0.42 14.97 -21.10
CA MET A 274 0.74 14.09 -21.21
C MET A 274 1.18 13.48 -19.87
N GLY A 275 0.46 13.78 -18.79
CA GLY A 275 0.86 13.38 -17.44
C GLY A 275 2.05 14.15 -16.89
N GLN A 276 2.41 15.25 -17.55
CA GLN A 276 3.52 16.10 -17.17
C GLN A 276 3.08 17.12 -16.12
N ASN A 277 3.95 17.44 -15.19
CA ASN A 277 3.73 18.48 -14.19
C ASN A 277 4.41 19.78 -14.66
N LEU A 278 3.67 20.87 -14.64
CA LEU A 278 4.21 22.21 -14.84
C LEU A 278 3.77 23.10 -13.68
N GLY A 279 4.70 23.81 -13.06
CA GLY A 279 4.40 24.67 -11.92
C GLY A 279 5.21 25.94 -11.90
N ALA A 280 4.62 26.99 -11.36
CA ALA A 280 5.31 28.22 -10.98
C ALA A 280 4.85 28.61 -9.57
N ARG A 281 5.81 29.02 -8.74
CA ARG A 281 5.54 29.44 -7.36
C ARG A 281 6.29 30.73 -7.06
N ILE A 282 5.59 31.61 -6.37
CA ILE A 282 6.16 32.83 -5.77
C ILE A 282 5.89 32.74 -4.28
N GLN A 283 6.90 32.97 -3.48
CA GLN A 283 6.81 33.04 -2.03
C GLN A 283 7.48 34.33 -1.55
N GLN A 284 6.78 35.11 -0.75
CA GLN A 284 7.27 36.35 -0.17
C GLN A 284 7.17 36.27 1.34
N ASP A 285 8.27 36.40 2.04
CA ASP A 285 8.23 36.46 3.50
C ASP A 285 7.92 37.87 4.05
N THR A 286 7.49 37.91 5.30
CA THR A 286 7.05 39.15 5.96
C THR A 286 8.19 40.12 6.27
N PHE A 287 9.43 39.70 6.17
CA PHE A 287 10.57 40.53 6.61
C PHE A 287 11.39 41.12 5.45
N GLY A 288 10.89 41.06 4.25
CA GLY A 288 11.41 41.86 3.14
C GLY A 288 12.72 41.42 2.53
N SER A 289 13.13 40.15 2.73
CA SER A 289 14.33 39.56 2.12
C SER A 289 14.22 39.36 0.60
N GLY A 290 13.09 39.75 0.04
CA GLY A 290 12.73 39.57 -1.36
C GLY A 290 12.00 38.26 -1.64
N ALA A 291 11.38 38.18 -2.81
CA ALA A 291 10.60 37.01 -3.20
C ALA A 291 11.50 35.84 -3.60
N SER A 292 11.06 34.63 -3.25
CA SER A 292 11.51 33.39 -3.83
C SER A 292 10.60 32.99 -5.00
N VAL A 293 11.18 32.65 -6.15
CA VAL A 293 10.44 32.24 -7.35
C VAL A 293 10.97 30.90 -7.81
N SER A 294 10.09 30.00 -8.20
CA SER A 294 10.49 28.75 -8.86
C SER A 294 9.59 28.42 -10.04
N PHE A 295 10.17 27.75 -11.03
CA PHE A 295 9.51 27.10 -12.15
C PHE A 295 9.94 25.65 -12.16
N ASP A 296 8.95 24.74 -12.18
CA ASP A 296 9.17 23.31 -12.10
C ASP A 296 8.48 22.62 -13.28
N PHE A 297 9.20 21.72 -13.93
CA PHE A 297 8.67 20.82 -14.95
C PHE A 297 9.04 19.40 -14.58
N GLY A 298 8.09 18.46 -14.69
CA GLY A 298 8.32 17.06 -14.44
C GLY A 298 7.56 16.17 -15.43
N ASP A 299 8.19 15.08 -15.86
CA ASP A 299 7.57 14.03 -16.62
C ASP A 299 7.77 12.69 -15.87
N PRO A 300 6.75 12.17 -15.19
CA PRO A 300 6.86 10.92 -14.43
C PRO A 300 6.95 9.67 -15.32
N TYR A 301 6.73 9.82 -16.62
CA TYR A 301 6.67 8.72 -17.59
C TYR A 301 7.55 9.02 -18.82
N PHE A 302 8.76 9.52 -18.62
CA PHE A 302 9.66 9.92 -19.69
C PHE A 302 9.99 8.76 -20.65
N ASP A 303 10.23 7.57 -20.12
CA ASP A 303 10.54 6.39 -20.91
C ASP A 303 9.66 5.16 -20.54
N LYS A 304 9.84 4.06 -21.27
CA LYS A 304 9.11 2.79 -21.05
C LYS A 304 9.50 2.06 -19.75
N ASN A 305 10.54 2.50 -19.06
CA ASN A 305 11.01 1.92 -17.81
C ASN A 305 10.54 2.72 -16.58
N ASP A 306 9.51 3.56 -16.75
CA ASP A 306 8.96 4.44 -15.72
C ASP A 306 10.01 5.42 -15.15
N THR A 307 10.97 5.88 -15.98
CA THR A 307 11.89 6.92 -15.55
C THR A 307 11.14 8.24 -15.45
N ALA A 308 11.18 8.84 -14.28
CA ALA A 308 10.69 10.20 -14.05
C ALA A 308 11.83 11.19 -14.22
N ILE A 309 11.58 12.29 -14.93
CA ILE A 309 12.51 13.43 -15.01
C ILE A 309 11.89 14.65 -14.35
N GLN A 310 12.74 15.46 -13.73
CA GLN A 310 12.35 16.73 -13.14
C GLN A 310 13.40 17.78 -13.47
N PHE A 311 12.92 18.93 -13.91
CA PHE A 311 13.74 20.12 -14.15
C PHE A 311 13.18 21.28 -13.36
N SER A 312 14.02 22.07 -12.69
CA SER A 312 13.61 23.25 -11.95
C SER A 312 14.58 24.41 -12.19
N VAL A 313 14.03 25.62 -12.25
CA VAL A 313 14.78 26.88 -12.25
C VAL A 313 14.21 27.74 -11.12
N TYR A 314 15.08 28.32 -10.34
CA TYR A 314 14.66 29.05 -9.16
C TYR A 314 15.58 30.19 -8.79
N SER A 315 15.00 31.15 -8.07
CA SER A 315 15.71 32.15 -7.26
C SER A 315 15.06 32.13 -5.89
N ARG A 316 15.71 31.56 -4.88
CA ARG A 316 15.15 31.37 -3.54
C ARG A 316 15.99 32.11 -2.50
N VAL A 317 15.31 32.61 -1.46
CA VAL A 317 15.95 33.20 -0.28
C VAL A 317 15.99 32.15 0.82
N GLN A 318 17.15 31.98 1.42
CA GLN A 318 17.37 31.12 2.57
C GLN A 318 17.96 31.95 3.71
N SER A 319 17.43 31.76 4.91
CA SER A 319 17.88 32.51 6.08
C SER A 319 18.68 31.65 7.01
N TYR A 320 19.69 32.26 7.60
CA TYR A 320 20.53 31.68 8.63
C TYR A 320 20.51 32.55 9.87
N PHE A 321 20.69 31.96 11.04
CA PHE A 321 20.74 32.66 12.30
C PHE A 321 22.18 32.96 12.68
N ALA A 322 22.49 34.22 12.95
CA ALA A 322 23.81 34.66 13.37
C ALA A 322 24.07 34.41 14.87
N SER A 323 23.01 34.22 15.65
CA SER A 323 23.09 34.04 17.11
C SER A 323 23.53 32.63 17.51
N PHE A 324 24.71 32.26 17.17
CA PHE A 324 25.28 30.93 17.45
C PHE A 324 25.77 30.74 18.89
N GLY A 325 25.72 31.75 19.74
CA GLY A 325 26.24 31.68 21.13
C GLY A 325 25.34 32.26 22.20
N SER A 326 24.32 33.03 21.85
CA SER A 326 23.46 33.70 22.81
C SER A 326 22.48 32.74 23.47
N SER A 327 22.39 32.79 24.80
CA SER A 327 21.36 32.14 25.60
C SER A 327 20.01 32.88 25.55
N SER A 328 19.90 33.93 24.74
CA SER A 328 18.67 34.73 24.60
C SER A 328 17.51 33.89 24.07
N SER A 329 16.39 33.92 24.75
CA SER A 329 15.17 33.22 24.37
C SER A 329 14.42 33.87 23.21
N THR A 330 14.79 35.07 22.80
CA THR A 330 14.17 35.84 21.71
C THR A 330 15.16 36.08 20.59
N LEU A 331 14.91 35.48 19.43
CA LEU A 331 15.63 35.79 18.19
C LEU A 331 15.09 37.12 17.66
N SER A 332 15.99 38.11 17.50
CA SER A 332 15.63 39.37 16.85
C SER A 332 15.85 39.30 15.34
N ARG A 333 15.30 40.26 14.61
CA ARG A 333 15.55 40.43 13.16
C ARG A 333 17.03 40.64 12.87
N ASP A 334 17.76 41.23 13.79
CA ASP A 334 19.16 41.59 13.66
C ASP A 334 20.12 40.39 13.82
N ASP A 335 19.58 39.26 14.31
CA ASP A 335 20.36 38.01 14.50
C ASP A 335 20.37 37.12 13.26
N ARG A 336 20.01 37.63 12.08
CA ARG A 336 19.87 36.86 10.85
C ARG A 336 20.63 37.49 9.71
N PHE A 337 21.09 36.64 8.80
CA PHE A 337 21.48 37.02 7.45
C PHE A 337 20.80 36.11 6.45
N ASP A 338 20.61 36.62 5.25
CA ASP A 338 19.91 35.91 4.19
C ASP A 338 20.86 35.68 3.00
N GLU A 339 20.64 34.55 2.33
CA GLU A 339 21.31 34.22 1.06
C GLU A 339 20.27 34.09 -0.04
N ARG A 340 20.61 34.62 -1.20
CA ARG A 340 19.86 34.35 -2.43
C ARG A 340 20.61 33.31 -3.25
N ARG A 341 19.92 32.22 -3.53
CA ARG A 341 20.38 31.14 -4.40
C ARG A 341 19.59 31.17 -5.69
N THR A 342 20.28 31.43 -6.80
CA THR A 342 19.68 31.46 -8.13
C THR A 342 20.31 30.37 -8.97
N GLY A 343 19.52 29.51 -9.56
CA GLY A 343 20.05 28.36 -10.29
C GLY A 343 19.00 27.44 -10.89
N GLY A 344 19.48 26.26 -11.25
CA GLY A 344 18.63 25.20 -11.77
C GLY A 344 19.12 23.82 -11.35
N ALA A 345 18.20 22.88 -11.40
CA ALA A 345 18.46 21.48 -11.10
C ALA A 345 17.76 20.56 -12.11
N PHE A 346 18.38 19.44 -12.37
CA PHE A 346 17.81 18.34 -13.15
C PHE A 346 17.95 17.04 -12.36
N ASN A 347 16.90 16.23 -12.34
CA ASN A 347 16.90 14.92 -11.71
C ASN A 347 16.23 13.91 -12.65
N ALA A 348 16.78 12.70 -12.70
CA ALA A 348 16.17 11.53 -13.34
C ALA A 348 16.08 10.40 -12.32
N SER A 349 14.87 9.91 -12.07
CA SER A 349 14.58 8.87 -11.08
C SER A 349 13.98 7.66 -11.74
N ARG A 350 14.41 6.46 -11.35
CA ARG A 350 13.90 5.19 -11.90
C ARG A 350 13.56 4.22 -10.78
N PRO A 351 12.42 3.50 -10.90
CA PRO A 351 12.10 2.42 -9.98
C PRO A 351 13.10 1.26 -10.13
N LEU A 352 13.52 0.71 -9.00
CA LEU A 352 14.41 -0.43 -8.86
C LEU A 352 13.67 -1.59 -8.18
N LYS A 353 14.31 -2.77 -8.09
CA LYS A 353 13.75 -3.91 -7.36
C LYS A 353 13.54 -3.59 -5.87
N GLY A 354 12.56 -4.23 -5.25
CA GLY A 354 12.27 -4.07 -3.81
C GLY A 354 11.62 -2.74 -3.42
N GLY A 355 11.02 -2.01 -4.38
CA GLY A 355 10.35 -0.73 -4.14
C GLY A 355 11.30 0.45 -3.93
N PHE A 356 12.57 0.30 -4.26
CA PHE A 356 13.54 1.39 -4.28
C PHE A 356 13.42 2.24 -5.54
N TYR A 357 13.86 3.49 -5.42
CA TYR A 357 14.07 4.43 -6.53
C TYR A 357 15.51 4.89 -6.52
N GLY A 358 16.16 4.77 -7.66
CA GLY A 358 17.49 5.37 -7.91
C GLY A 358 17.32 6.71 -8.59
N THR A 359 18.01 7.74 -8.11
CA THR A 359 17.98 9.09 -8.69
C THR A 359 19.40 9.53 -9.06
N LEU A 360 19.55 10.03 -10.28
CA LEU A 360 20.71 10.76 -10.76
C LEU A 360 20.30 12.21 -11.00
N GLY A 361 21.11 13.15 -10.55
CA GLY A 361 20.80 14.56 -10.75
C GLY A 361 22.04 15.44 -10.73
N PHE A 362 21.83 16.69 -11.10
CA PHE A 362 22.82 17.75 -10.94
C PHE A 362 22.12 19.08 -10.67
N SER A 363 22.81 19.99 -10.00
CA SER A 363 22.38 21.37 -9.78
C SER A 363 23.54 22.35 -9.96
N LEU A 364 23.18 23.52 -10.47
CA LEU A 364 24.09 24.66 -10.60
C LEU A 364 23.40 25.86 -9.95
N GLU A 365 24.07 26.47 -8.98
CA GLU A 365 23.58 27.62 -8.24
C GLU A 365 24.60 28.75 -8.20
N ASN A 366 24.14 29.99 -8.27
CA ASN A 366 24.86 31.18 -7.87
C ASN A 366 24.33 31.63 -6.52
N ILE A 367 25.18 31.88 -5.55
CA ILE A 367 24.86 32.15 -4.17
C ILE A 367 25.41 33.54 -3.80
N ARG A 368 24.53 34.37 -3.24
CA ARG A 368 24.90 35.72 -2.78
C ARG A 368 24.26 36.02 -1.44
N ALA A 369 25.05 36.48 -0.50
CA ALA A 369 24.54 37.01 0.75
C ALA A 369 23.80 38.34 0.50
N ILE A 370 22.64 38.47 1.12
CA ILE A 370 21.77 39.64 1.04
C ILE A 370 21.34 40.06 2.47
N ASN A 371 20.78 41.28 2.63
CA ASN A 371 20.34 41.80 3.91
C ASN A 371 21.42 41.79 5.01
N LEU A 372 22.62 42.12 4.61
CA LEU A 372 23.73 42.33 5.54
C LEU A 372 23.50 43.63 6.28
N SER A 373 22.97 43.58 7.50
CA SER A 373 22.82 44.79 8.32
C SER A 373 24.19 45.20 8.86
N SER A 374 24.56 46.48 8.70
CA SER A 374 25.82 47.04 9.21
C SER A 374 25.91 47.05 10.73
N SER A 375 24.80 46.79 11.45
CA SER A 375 24.70 46.76 12.91
C SER A 375 24.88 45.38 13.51
N SER A 376 24.70 44.29 12.74
CA SER A 376 24.97 42.96 13.25
C SER A 376 26.47 42.63 13.01
N ALA A 377 27.21 42.56 14.09
CA ALA A 377 28.63 42.24 14.08
C ALA A 377 28.92 40.82 13.56
N GLU A 378 27.92 39.97 13.41
CA GLU A 378 28.07 38.55 13.15
C GLU A 378 27.25 38.11 11.94
N TYR A 379 27.81 38.20 10.77
CA TYR A 379 27.29 37.61 9.55
C TYR A 379 28.38 36.85 8.80
N ILE A 380 27.98 35.91 7.95
CA ILE A 380 28.88 35.17 7.09
C ILE A 380 28.54 35.49 5.63
N ARG A 381 29.48 36.06 4.90
CA ARG A 381 29.35 36.28 3.48
C ARG A 381 30.34 35.42 2.73
N GLN A 382 29.83 34.55 1.89
CA GLN A 382 30.61 33.70 0.98
C GLN A 382 29.86 33.63 -0.34
N ASP A 383 30.02 34.67 -1.16
CA ASP A 383 29.35 34.73 -2.47
C ASP A 383 30.12 33.87 -3.48
N GLY A 384 29.40 33.19 -4.35
CA GLY A 384 30.04 32.34 -5.36
C GLY A 384 29.06 31.44 -6.10
N SER A 385 29.60 30.37 -6.67
CA SER A 385 28.82 29.38 -7.40
C SER A 385 29.02 27.97 -6.83
N LEU A 386 28.01 27.12 -7.00
CA LEU A 386 27.97 25.75 -6.51
C LEU A 386 27.48 24.82 -7.60
N LEU A 387 28.30 23.84 -7.97
CA LEU A 387 27.90 22.72 -8.82
C LEU A 387 27.85 21.45 -7.99
N ARG A 388 26.73 20.71 -8.06
CA ARG A 388 26.58 19.42 -7.37
C ARG A 388 26.03 18.35 -8.29
N GLY A 389 26.59 17.14 -8.20
CA GLY A 389 25.99 15.92 -8.66
C GLY A 389 25.17 15.27 -7.53
N ILE A 390 24.18 14.48 -7.87
CA ILE A 390 23.30 13.78 -6.91
C ILE A 390 23.19 12.33 -7.34
N LEU A 391 23.59 11.43 -6.44
CA LEU A 391 23.36 10.00 -6.52
C LEU A 391 22.52 9.63 -5.31
N GLN A 392 21.25 9.21 -5.51
CA GLN A 392 20.34 8.94 -4.41
C GLN A 392 19.65 7.60 -4.58
N LEU A 393 19.49 6.90 -3.47
CA LEU A 393 18.64 5.73 -3.32
C LEU A 393 17.56 6.05 -2.30
N SER A 394 16.29 5.79 -2.63
CA SER A 394 15.18 6.04 -1.71
C SER A 394 14.13 4.96 -1.79
N ARG A 395 13.39 4.76 -0.70
CA ARG A 395 12.23 3.89 -0.60
C ARG A 395 11.21 4.51 0.36
N ASP A 396 9.96 4.55 -0.06
CA ASP A 396 8.85 5.01 0.76
C ASP A 396 7.75 3.94 0.81
N ARG A 397 7.51 3.40 2.00
CA ARG A 397 6.48 2.40 2.29
C ARG A 397 5.51 2.88 3.37
N ARG A 398 5.47 4.18 3.61
CA ARG A 398 4.52 4.77 4.55
C ARG A 398 3.10 4.67 4.00
N ASP A 399 2.15 4.41 4.87
CA ASP A 399 0.72 4.36 4.52
C ASP A 399 0.20 5.72 4.06
N VAL A 400 0.56 6.79 4.77
CA VAL A 400 0.23 8.19 4.45
C VAL A 400 1.49 9.04 4.51
N PRO A 401 1.98 9.62 3.39
CA PRO A 401 3.25 10.35 3.39
C PRO A 401 3.34 11.56 4.34
N LEU A 402 2.22 12.29 4.53
CA LEU A 402 2.20 13.52 5.35
C LEU A 402 1.99 13.27 6.85
N ASP A 403 1.25 12.22 7.22
CA ASP A 403 0.97 11.88 8.61
C ASP A 403 0.89 10.35 8.74
N PRO A 404 2.04 9.68 8.69
CA PRO A 404 2.11 8.22 8.66
C PRO A 404 1.78 7.59 10.02
N PHE A 405 1.05 6.47 9.95
CA PHE A 405 0.73 5.61 11.08
C PHE A 405 1.58 4.33 11.07
N GLU A 406 1.91 3.85 9.86
CA GLU A 406 2.67 2.62 9.66
C GLU A 406 3.63 2.74 8.47
N GLY A 407 4.66 1.88 8.47
CA GLY A 407 5.61 1.77 7.39
C GLY A 407 6.92 2.48 7.65
N ASP A 408 7.75 2.56 6.63
CA ASP A 408 9.10 3.14 6.72
C ASP A 408 9.42 4.02 5.50
N TYR A 409 10.34 4.92 5.70
CA TYR A 409 10.98 5.74 4.68
C TYR A 409 12.49 5.65 4.83
N PHE A 410 13.16 5.45 3.72
CA PHE A 410 14.62 5.42 3.63
C PHE A 410 15.10 6.31 2.49
N ARG A 411 16.15 7.09 2.74
CA ARG A 411 16.88 7.85 1.74
C ARG A 411 18.37 7.83 2.07
N ALA A 412 19.20 7.60 1.07
CA ALA A 412 20.64 7.79 1.14
C ALA A 412 21.11 8.53 -0.11
N SER A 413 21.98 9.51 0.03
CA SER A 413 22.57 10.23 -1.10
C SER A 413 24.07 10.40 -0.96
N VAL A 414 24.72 10.44 -2.11
CA VAL A 414 26.12 10.87 -2.27
C VAL A 414 26.13 12.01 -3.28
N GLU A 415 26.64 13.16 -2.87
CA GLU A 415 26.59 14.41 -3.63
C GLU A 415 28.00 14.97 -3.82
N PRO A 416 28.71 14.57 -4.87
CA PRO A 416 29.96 15.24 -5.25
C PRO A 416 29.68 16.66 -5.70
N GLY A 417 30.46 17.60 -5.24
CA GLY A 417 30.27 19.01 -5.54
C GLY A 417 31.58 19.79 -5.65
N ILE A 418 31.46 20.95 -6.25
CA ILE A 418 32.52 21.98 -6.31
C ILE A 418 31.86 23.31 -5.98
N SER A 419 32.30 23.94 -4.90
CA SER A 419 31.97 25.34 -4.63
C SER A 419 33.10 26.22 -5.11
N LYS A 420 32.74 27.33 -5.75
CA LYS A 420 33.69 28.40 -6.11
C LYS A 420 33.27 29.65 -5.36
N ILE A 421 34.07 30.06 -4.38
CA ILE A 421 33.85 31.27 -3.59
C ILE A 421 34.66 32.40 -4.18
N ASP A 422 33.97 33.46 -4.59
CA ASP A 422 34.55 34.65 -5.21
C ASP A 422 34.73 35.80 -4.21
N THR A 423 33.88 35.85 -3.16
CA THR A 423 33.93 36.94 -2.17
C THR A 423 33.65 36.39 -0.77
N ILE A 424 34.42 36.86 0.21
CA ILE A 424 34.19 36.58 1.64
C ILE A 424 34.01 37.90 2.40
N GLY A 425 33.29 37.83 3.54
CA GLY A 425 33.06 38.99 4.41
C GLY A 425 32.43 38.60 5.72
N GLY A 426 32.26 39.58 6.62
CA GLY A 426 31.71 39.34 7.97
C GLY A 426 32.68 38.56 8.86
N SER A 427 32.15 37.71 9.71
CA SER A 427 32.96 36.91 10.66
C SER A 427 33.94 35.95 10.01
N VAL A 428 33.81 35.68 8.71
CA VAL A 428 34.73 34.84 7.92
C VAL A 428 35.71 35.63 7.04
N ALA A 429 35.78 36.94 7.20
CA ALA A 429 36.65 37.79 6.35
C ALA A 429 38.14 37.42 6.41
N SER A 430 38.58 36.79 7.49
CA SER A 430 39.96 36.29 7.64
C SER A 430 40.18 34.89 7.08
N PHE A 431 39.14 34.20 6.62
CA PHE A 431 39.18 32.82 6.11
C PHE A 431 39.47 32.80 4.60
N THR A 432 40.67 33.08 4.23
CA THR A 432 41.09 33.08 2.81
C THR A 432 41.16 31.67 2.21
N ASP A 433 41.32 30.66 3.04
CA ASP A 433 41.48 29.26 2.59
C ASP A 433 40.24 28.69 1.84
N VAL A 434 39.06 29.30 2.02
CA VAL A 434 37.85 28.92 1.29
C VAL A 434 37.67 29.69 -0.03
N LEU A 435 38.50 30.68 -0.34
CA LEU A 435 38.43 31.37 -1.62
C LEU A 435 38.85 30.45 -2.77
N GLY A 436 38.20 30.61 -3.92
CA GLY A 436 38.47 29.81 -5.10
C GLY A 436 37.64 28.51 -5.14
N LYS A 437 38.19 27.46 -5.74
CA LYS A 437 37.48 26.19 -5.98
C LYS A 437 37.74 25.21 -4.85
N ASN A 438 36.65 24.74 -4.23
CA ASN A 438 36.64 23.79 -3.12
C ASN A 438 35.83 22.54 -3.52
N PRO A 439 36.48 21.44 -3.90
CA PRO A 439 35.79 20.19 -4.16
C PRO A 439 35.38 19.52 -2.84
N PHE A 440 34.22 18.91 -2.84
CA PHE A 440 33.70 18.20 -1.69
C PHE A 440 32.81 17.02 -2.09
N VAL A 441 32.56 16.12 -1.13
CA VAL A 441 31.56 15.09 -1.25
C VAL A 441 30.70 15.12 0.00
N ARG A 442 29.38 15.30 -0.18
CA ARG A 442 28.39 15.19 0.88
C ARG A 442 27.73 13.83 0.82
N THR A 443 27.67 13.13 1.93
CA THR A 443 26.90 11.90 2.09
C THR A 443 25.84 12.12 3.13
N THR A 444 24.58 11.78 2.83
CA THR A 444 23.47 11.87 3.78
C THR A 444 22.68 10.58 3.80
N MET A 445 22.12 10.27 4.97
CA MET A 445 21.19 9.17 5.17
C MET A 445 20.06 9.60 6.08
N GLU A 446 18.84 9.25 5.72
CA GLU A 446 17.64 9.45 6.53
C GLU A 446 16.83 8.15 6.58
N TYR A 447 16.42 7.78 7.78
CA TYR A 447 15.51 6.67 8.02
C TYR A 447 14.39 7.12 8.95
N LYS A 448 13.15 6.77 8.59
CA LYS A 448 11.96 6.98 9.42
C LYS A 448 11.20 5.66 9.51
N ALA A 449 10.65 5.38 10.67
CA ALA A 449 9.81 4.22 10.90
C ALA A 449 8.59 4.61 11.75
N PHE A 450 7.45 4.03 11.43
CA PHE A 450 6.17 4.31 12.08
C PHE A 450 5.51 2.99 12.44
N TYR A 451 5.08 2.90 13.67
CA TYR A 451 4.46 1.69 14.20
C TYR A 451 3.21 2.03 15.00
N SER A 452 2.10 1.41 14.65
CA SER A 452 0.86 1.48 15.41
C SER A 452 0.46 0.08 15.86
N ARG A 453 0.21 -0.07 17.17
CA ARG A 453 -0.23 -1.35 17.74
C ARG A 453 -1.66 -1.72 17.34
N ARG A 454 -2.48 -0.72 17.02
CA ARG A 454 -3.85 -0.93 16.57
C ARG A 454 -3.88 -1.02 15.04
N PRO A 455 -4.40 -2.10 14.44
CA PRO A 455 -4.54 -2.21 13.00
C PRO A 455 -5.47 -1.14 12.44
N ALA A 456 -5.24 -0.73 11.19
CA ALA A 456 -6.08 0.26 10.52
C ALA A 456 -7.52 -0.23 10.37
N ASP A 457 -8.49 0.59 10.72
CA ASP A 457 -9.87 0.39 10.31
C ASP A 457 -10.05 0.85 8.86
N ARG A 458 -9.97 -0.09 7.92
CA ARG A 458 -10.07 0.18 6.48
C ARG A 458 -11.41 0.77 6.04
N ARG A 459 -12.42 0.82 6.93
CA ARG A 459 -13.74 1.40 6.65
C ARG A 459 -13.77 2.89 6.89
N LYS A 460 -12.78 3.44 7.61
CA LYS A 460 -12.70 4.86 7.93
C LYS A 460 -11.70 5.56 7.01
N LEU A 461 -12.08 6.72 6.52
CA LEU A 461 -11.22 7.57 5.69
C LEU A 461 -10.02 8.11 6.50
N THR A 462 -10.27 8.41 7.78
CA THR A 462 -9.27 8.78 8.78
C THR A 462 -9.47 7.90 10.00
N ASP A 463 -8.44 7.17 10.41
CA ASP A 463 -8.46 6.34 11.61
C ASP A 463 -7.31 6.75 12.53
N PRO A 464 -7.49 7.83 13.32
CA PRO A 464 -6.47 8.30 14.25
C PRO A 464 -6.19 7.23 15.30
N ARG A 465 -4.94 6.82 15.41
CA ARG A 465 -4.47 5.76 16.29
C ARG A 465 -3.13 6.13 16.92
N PRO A 466 -2.77 5.57 18.10
CA PRO A 466 -1.47 5.80 18.69
C PRO A 466 -0.36 5.33 17.77
N VAL A 467 0.68 6.16 17.61
CA VAL A 467 1.84 5.87 16.76
C VAL A 467 3.12 6.07 17.55
N LEU A 468 4.01 5.09 17.48
CA LEU A 468 5.41 5.24 17.83
C LEU A 468 6.17 5.56 16.54
N ALA A 469 6.77 6.74 16.47
CA ALA A 469 7.52 7.21 15.33
C ALA A 469 9.00 7.34 15.71
N PHE A 470 9.87 6.88 14.83
CA PHE A 470 11.31 6.99 14.96
C PHE A 470 11.90 7.64 13.71
N ARG A 471 12.88 8.54 13.89
CA ARG A 471 13.64 9.14 12.81
C ARG A 471 15.12 9.16 13.16
N SER A 472 15.97 8.87 12.18
CA SER A 472 17.41 9.09 12.25
C SER A 472 17.88 9.79 10.99
N ARG A 473 18.68 10.84 11.16
CA ARG A 473 19.39 11.53 10.08
C ARG A 473 20.87 11.57 10.41
N MET A 474 21.70 11.33 9.42
CA MET A 474 23.13 11.48 9.50
C MET A 474 23.67 12.13 8.24
N GLY A 475 24.71 12.91 8.38
CA GLY A 475 25.39 13.56 7.27
C GLY A 475 26.87 13.70 7.55
N MET A 476 27.66 13.59 6.48
CA MET A 476 29.09 13.74 6.49
C MET A 476 29.53 14.49 5.24
N ILE A 477 30.46 15.42 5.38
CA ILE A 477 31.05 16.16 4.28
C ILE A 477 32.57 15.98 4.32
N SER A 478 33.12 15.48 3.23
CA SER A 478 34.56 15.40 3.00
C SER A 478 34.96 16.57 2.11
N GLY A 479 36.10 17.20 2.40
CA GLY A 479 36.58 18.42 1.70
C GLY A 479 36.19 19.71 2.41
N ASP A 480 36.56 20.82 1.85
CA ASP A 480 36.26 22.14 2.37
C ASP A 480 34.99 22.68 1.72
N VAL A 481 34.09 23.15 2.55
CA VAL A 481 32.77 23.63 2.09
C VAL A 481 32.50 25.01 2.67
N PRO A 482 31.78 25.85 1.95
CA PRO A 482 31.29 27.10 2.51
C PRO A 482 30.33 26.83 3.65
N PHE A 483 30.11 27.84 4.49
CA PHE A 483 29.23 27.76 5.64
C PHE A 483 27.82 27.24 5.27
N TYR A 484 27.28 27.74 4.19
CA TYR A 484 25.94 27.39 3.71
C TYR A 484 25.80 25.95 3.24
N GLU A 485 26.89 25.20 3.05
CA GLU A 485 26.86 23.77 2.72
C GLU A 485 27.09 22.89 3.94
N GLN A 486 27.28 23.44 5.12
CA GLN A 486 27.43 22.65 6.34
C GLN A 486 26.12 22.01 6.81
N MET A 487 26.22 21.07 7.73
CA MET A 487 25.08 20.42 8.36
C MET A 487 24.63 21.24 9.57
N PHE A 488 23.34 21.54 9.64
CA PHE A 488 22.74 22.31 10.73
C PHE A 488 21.81 21.45 11.54
N ILE A 489 21.95 21.49 12.88
CA ILE A 489 21.14 20.78 13.86
C ILE A 489 20.67 21.76 14.93
N GLY A 490 19.44 21.61 15.37
CA GLY A 490 18.74 22.46 16.33
C GLY A 490 17.40 22.91 15.78
N GLY A 491 16.44 23.12 16.65
CA GLY A 491 15.11 23.60 16.29
C GLY A 491 14.06 22.52 16.10
N SER A 492 12.92 22.95 15.59
CA SER A 492 11.70 22.15 15.47
C SER A 492 11.83 20.90 14.62
N ASP A 493 12.71 20.92 13.60
CA ASP A 493 12.89 19.83 12.63
C ASP A 493 14.04 18.87 13.02
N SER A 494 14.75 19.10 14.10
CA SER A 494 15.91 18.23 14.43
C SER A 494 16.08 17.98 15.92
N LEU A 495 16.49 18.97 16.70
CA LEU A 495 16.80 18.87 18.13
C LEU A 495 16.00 19.91 18.90
N ARG A 496 14.82 19.54 19.34
CA ARG A 496 13.90 20.44 20.07
C ARG A 496 14.45 20.77 21.46
N GLY A 497 14.11 21.95 21.97
CA GLY A 497 14.69 22.53 23.17
C GLY A 497 15.90 23.42 22.90
N TYR A 498 16.47 23.34 21.69
CA TYR A 498 17.56 24.19 21.22
C TYR A 498 17.09 25.19 20.15
N ALA A 499 17.84 26.26 19.95
CA ALA A 499 17.57 27.24 18.89
C ALA A 499 17.65 26.58 17.50
N GLU A 500 16.98 27.18 16.53
CA GLU A 500 17.13 26.79 15.12
C GLU A 500 18.60 26.91 14.72
N GLN A 501 19.12 25.88 14.01
CA GLN A 501 20.48 25.83 13.51
C GLN A 501 21.59 26.02 14.57
N ARG A 502 21.30 25.67 15.85
CA ARG A 502 22.21 25.91 16.99
C ARG A 502 23.58 25.26 16.85
N PHE A 503 23.63 24.07 16.24
CA PHE A 503 24.84 23.30 16.02
C PHE A 503 25.06 23.11 14.52
N TRP A 504 26.29 23.27 14.09
CA TRP A 504 26.63 23.09 12.68
C TRP A 504 28.05 22.54 12.51
N GLY A 505 28.30 21.94 11.36
CA GLY A 505 29.61 21.35 11.02
C GLY A 505 29.57 20.48 9.79
N LYS A 506 30.70 19.90 9.46
CA LYS A 506 30.83 18.95 8.35
C LYS A 506 30.13 17.62 8.63
N ASN A 507 29.96 17.28 9.91
CA ASN A 507 29.34 16.04 10.35
C ASN A 507 28.15 16.35 11.24
N ALA A 508 27.09 15.57 11.08
CA ALA A 508 25.92 15.68 11.92
C ALA A 508 25.22 14.33 12.08
N ILE A 509 24.62 14.12 13.25
CA ILE A 509 23.72 13.01 13.51
C ILE A 509 22.58 13.48 14.41
N VAL A 510 21.37 13.03 14.12
CA VAL A 510 20.22 13.21 14.99
C VAL A 510 19.33 11.99 14.94
N ALA A 511 18.88 11.55 16.11
CA ALA A 511 17.86 10.54 16.28
C ALA A 511 16.71 11.12 17.09
N SER A 512 15.49 10.84 16.70
CA SER A 512 14.27 11.32 17.35
C SER A 512 13.32 10.15 17.53
N ALA A 513 12.69 10.10 18.70
CA ALA A 513 11.59 9.16 18.98
C ALA A 513 10.37 9.97 19.47
N GLU A 514 9.20 9.67 18.92
CA GLU A 514 7.95 10.31 19.29
C GLU A 514 6.88 9.27 19.59
N TYR A 515 6.10 9.51 20.62
CA TYR A 515 4.84 8.83 20.84
C TYR A 515 3.70 9.82 20.61
N ARG A 516 2.86 9.53 19.61
CA ARG A 516 1.72 10.35 19.21
C ARG A 516 0.44 9.67 19.67
N TYR A 517 -0.33 10.34 20.48
CA TYR A 517 -1.59 9.84 21.02
C TYR A 517 -2.75 10.74 20.56
N PRO A 518 -3.66 10.25 19.69
CA PRO A 518 -4.85 10.98 19.29
C PRO A 518 -5.81 11.07 20.48
N MET A 519 -6.36 12.25 20.71
CA MET A 519 -7.28 12.48 21.82
C MET A 519 -8.66 11.89 21.51
N PRO A 520 -9.29 11.16 22.45
CA PRO A 520 -10.60 10.54 22.22
C PRO A 520 -11.72 11.51 21.88
N MET A 521 -11.56 12.80 22.27
CA MET A 521 -12.58 13.83 22.08
C MET A 521 -12.58 14.46 20.69
N SER A 522 -11.51 14.29 19.89
CA SER A 522 -11.40 14.89 18.57
C SER A 522 -10.34 14.19 17.72
N ASP A 523 -10.72 13.71 16.54
CA ASP A 523 -9.82 13.12 15.55
C ASP A 523 -8.76 14.11 15.02
N ALA A 524 -8.98 15.41 15.24
CA ALA A 524 -8.06 16.45 14.79
C ALA A 524 -6.94 16.74 15.80
N PHE A 525 -7.08 16.32 17.05
CA PHE A 525 -6.16 16.69 18.13
C PHE A 525 -5.27 15.53 18.55
N THR A 526 -3.96 15.78 18.62
CA THR A 526 -2.94 14.76 18.98
C THR A 526 -2.02 15.32 20.05
N VAL A 527 -1.78 14.57 21.12
CA VAL A 527 -0.74 14.84 22.11
C VAL A 527 0.52 14.06 21.74
N ILE A 528 1.67 14.66 21.91
CA ILE A 528 2.95 14.13 21.47
C ILE A 528 3.93 14.19 22.63
N GLY A 529 4.59 13.08 22.92
CA GLY A 529 5.78 13.04 23.75
C GLY A 529 7.00 12.73 22.88
N PHE A 530 8.13 13.39 23.13
CA PHE A 530 9.31 13.19 22.29
C PHE A 530 10.63 13.23 23.04
N VAL A 531 11.63 12.59 22.44
CA VAL A 531 13.02 12.63 22.82
C VAL A 531 13.86 12.76 21.55
N ASP A 532 14.73 13.76 21.52
CA ASP A 532 15.69 14.00 20.42
C ASP A 532 17.11 13.92 20.97
N TYR A 533 18.01 13.28 20.23
CA TYR A 533 19.41 13.14 20.59
C TYR A 533 20.30 13.34 19.38
N GLY A 534 21.22 14.31 19.43
CA GLY A 534 22.04 14.62 18.26
C GLY A 534 22.98 15.79 18.44
N GLY A 535 23.70 16.08 17.37
CA GLY A 535 24.64 17.21 17.31
C GLY A 535 25.34 17.30 15.96
N ALA A 536 26.09 18.38 15.79
CA ALA A 536 26.97 18.57 14.64
C ALA A 536 28.38 18.97 15.11
N TRP A 537 29.40 18.62 14.33
CA TRP A 537 30.80 18.87 14.67
C TRP A 537 31.68 18.97 13.41
N GLY A 538 32.94 19.42 13.59
CA GLY A 538 33.88 19.62 12.49
C GLY A 538 33.55 20.86 11.66
N GLY A 539 33.16 21.94 12.32
CA GLY A 539 32.96 23.25 11.70
C GLY A 539 34.27 23.95 11.33
N TYR A 540 34.21 25.26 11.11
CA TYR A 540 35.43 26.05 10.83
C TYR A 540 36.23 26.25 12.10
N PRO A 541 37.49 25.76 12.18
CA PRO A 541 38.39 26.09 13.27
C PRO A 541 38.68 27.60 13.25
N GLY A 542 38.67 28.23 14.43
CA GLY A 542 39.11 29.63 14.53
C GLY A 542 38.02 30.71 14.44
N ILE A 543 36.75 30.36 14.17
CA ILE A 543 35.61 31.28 14.35
C ILE A 543 35.18 31.22 15.80
N SER A 544 35.80 32.01 16.68
CA SER A 544 35.67 31.92 18.14
C SER A 544 34.27 32.23 18.70
N ASN A 545 33.48 33.01 17.98
CA ASN A 545 32.15 33.42 18.40
C ASN A 545 31.08 32.37 18.05
N PHE A 546 31.38 31.41 17.21
CA PHE A 546 30.54 30.30 16.84
C PHE A 546 31.00 29.07 17.59
N SER A 547 30.44 28.80 18.77
CA SER A 547 30.84 27.68 19.62
C SER A 547 30.65 26.34 18.92
N GLN A 548 31.62 25.98 18.09
CA GLN A 548 31.68 24.72 17.39
C GLN A 548 32.59 23.74 18.13
N SER A 549 32.19 22.49 18.14
CA SER A 549 33.04 21.40 18.64
C SER A 549 33.74 20.75 17.44
N ASP A 550 35.06 20.66 17.49
CA ASP A 550 35.82 19.87 16.51
C ASP A 550 35.62 18.37 16.72
N SER A 551 35.22 17.97 17.93
CA SER A 551 34.90 16.60 18.28
C SER A 551 33.39 16.36 18.36
N MET A 552 32.98 15.11 18.19
CA MET A 552 31.59 14.69 18.32
C MET A 552 31.06 14.99 19.72
N LYS A 553 30.07 15.89 19.80
CA LYS A 553 29.34 16.19 21.02
C LYS A 553 27.84 16.13 20.73
N LEU A 554 27.17 15.24 21.44
CA LEU A 554 25.73 15.01 21.28
C LEU A 554 24.96 15.65 22.44
N HIS A 555 23.80 16.15 22.13
CA HIS A 555 22.92 16.88 23.02
C HIS A 555 21.56 16.21 23.09
N LEU A 556 20.93 16.26 24.25
CA LEU A 556 19.60 15.72 24.51
C LEU A 556 18.56 16.83 24.53
N GLY A 557 17.48 16.66 23.79
CA GLY A 557 16.27 17.43 23.88
C GLY A 557 15.09 16.51 24.19
N TYR A 558 14.16 16.90 25.03
CA TYR A 558 12.96 16.11 25.35
C TYR A 558 11.79 17.03 25.62
N GLY A 559 10.57 16.50 25.53
CA GLY A 559 9.43 17.34 25.78
C GLY A 559 8.10 16.76 25.39
N ALA A 560 7.11 17.65 25.36
CA ALA A 560 5.75 17.32 24.94
C ALA A 560 5.23 18.37 23.97
N GLY A 561 4.27 17.97 23.15
CA GLY A 561 3.65 18.85 22.16
C GLY A 561 2.19 18.53 21.91
N VAL A 562 1.56 19.42 21.19
CA VAL A 562 0.18 19.27 20.72
C VAL A 562 0.13 19.49 19.21
N GLY A 563 -0.60 18.65 18.53
CA GLY A 563 -0.82 18.73 17.09
C GLY A 563 -2.30 18.87 16.75
N PHE A 564 -2.60 19.73 15.78
CA PHE A 564 -3.93 19.90 15.23
C PHE A 564 -3.90 19.58 13.74
N ARG A 565 -4.75 18.66 13.29
CA ARG A 565 -4.97 18.41 11.87
C ARG A 565 -5.91 19.47 11.30
N THR A 566 -5.44 20.17 10.29
CA THR A 566 -6.25 21.15 9.56
C THR A 566 -6.26 20.80 8.07
N PRO A 567 -7.20 21.35 7.29
CA PRO A 567 -7.19 21.21 5.83
C PRO A 567 -5.89 21.72 5.17
N LEU A 568 -5.17 22.62 5.85
CA LEU A 568 -3.90 23.20 5.39
C LEU A 568 -2.67 22.40 5.83
N GLY A 569 -2.87 21.27 6.53
CA GLY A 569 -1.81 20.45 7.13
C GLY A 569 -1.89 20.42 8.65
N SER A 570 -0.96 19.70 9.28
CA SER A 570 -0.87 19.62 10.73
C SER A 570 -0.21 20.90 11.29
N ILE A 571 -0.86 21.55 12.23
CA ILE A 571 -0.27 22.63 13.05
C ILE A 571 0.23 22.01 14.34
N ARG A 572 1.46 22.35 14.75
CA ARG A 572 2.11 21.70 15.87
C ARG A 572 2.80 22.73 16.77
N ILE A 573 2.66 22.56 18.07
CA ILE A 573 3.35 23.33 19.11
C ILE A 573 4.06 22.34 20.02
N ASP A 574 5.39 22.40 20.07
CA ASP A 574 6.23 21.54 20.90
C ASP A 574 6.95 22.37 21.98
N PHE A 575 6.90 21.89 23.20
CA PHE A 575 7.63 22.43 24.36
C PHE A 575 8.84 21.54 24.61
N GLY A 576 10.00 22.00 24.20
CA GLY A 576 11.27 21.28 24.33
C GLY A 576 12.08 21.76 25.52
N PHE A 577 12.64 20.82 26.25
CA PHE A 577 13.48 21.00 27.43
C PHE A 577 14.87 20.43 27.18
N ARG A 578 15.85 20.96 27.92
CA ARG A 578 17.25 20.53 27.89
C ARG A 578 17.71 20.11 29.28
N PRO A 579 18.73 19.23 29.40
CA PRO A 579 19.28 18.83 30.70
C PRO A 579 19.87 19.98 31.53
N ASP A 580 20.29 21.07 30.88
CA ASP A 580 20.82 22.27 31.54
C ASP A 580 19.74 23.20 32.11
N GLY A 581 18.46 22.81 32.11
CA GLY A 581 17.32 23.57 32.57
C GLY A 581 16.76 24.55 31.54
N GLY A 582 17.37 24.67 30.36
CA GLY A 582 16.85 25.50 29.28
C GLY A 582 15.62 24.90 28.63
N SER A 583 14.75 25.75 28.11
CA SER A 583 13.54 25.36 27.39
C SER A 583 13.31 26.21 26.16
N ARG A 584 12.55 25.67 25.20
CA ARG A 584 12.12 26.43 24.03
C ARG A 584 10.81 25.88 23.49
N THR A 585 9.94 26.79 23.09
CA THR A 585 8.71 26.45 22.36
C THR A 585 8.97 26.53 20.88
N HIS A 586 8.55 25.49 20.16
CA HIS A 586 8.65 25.39 18.72
C HIS A 586 7.25 25.36 18.11
N PHE A 587 7.07 26.07 17.01
CA PHE A 587 5.85 26.09 16.24
C PHE A 587 6.15 25.58 14.83
N SER A 588 5.32 24.70 14.30
CA SER A 588 5.45 24.23 12.93
C SER A 588 4.10 24.01 12.24
N ILE A 589 4.06 24.22 10.93
CA ILE A 589 2.93 23.90 10.06
C ILE A 589 3.42 22.88 9.02
N GLY A 590 2.68 21.79 8.85
CA GLY A 590 3.08 20.67 8.01
C GLY A 590 3.66 19.50 8.82
N GLY A 591 4.08 18.44 8.13
CA GLY A 591 4.70 17.27 8.78
C GLY A 591 6.14 17.59 9.20
N SER A 592 6.41 17.67 10.49
CA SER A 592 7.75 17.93 11.05
C SER A 592 8.58 16.66 11.31
N PHE A 593 8.07 15.46 10.97
CA PHE A 593 8.74 14.20 11.32
C PHE A 593 8.92 13.29 10.09
#